data_a5a24ebd1f141be97fd7c8cbe0f667a2
#
_entry.id   a5a24ebd1f141be97fd7c8cbe0f667a2
#
_cell.length_a   1.000
_cell.length_b   1.000
_cell.length_c   1.000
_cell.angle_alpha   90.00
_cell.angle_beta   90.00
_cell.angle_gamma   90.00
#
_symmetry.space_group_name_H-M   'P 1'
#
loop_
_entity.id
_entity.type
_entity.pdbx_description
1 polymer ?
#
loop_
_entity_poly.entity_id
_entity_poly.type
_entity_poly.pdbx_seq_one_letter_code
_entity_poly.pdbx_strand_id
1 'polypeptide(L)'
;VFLALVMCAMSVNAHHLGSEYRLKKVIPVAGRQGIAVDKDYYYVSDTKVLYKYDKEGNMLMKNDQPFQHPEIANHFGDIDVYNGEIYCGVEKFEYGRGYNIAVSVYDAETLKWKRDLPWCPESGQVEVSGLAVDRDKNMVWMSDWVDRRYVYCYSLETGKYYPKMQCRPSPYRCQGIFFAD
;
A
#
# COMPACT_ATOMS: atom_id res chain seq x y z
N VAL A 1 39.91 -13.96 37.63
CA VAL A 1 38.48 -14.15 37.30
C VAL A 1 38.28 -13.62 35.92
N PHE A 2 38.20 -14.48 34.89
CA PHE A 2 37.89 -14.11 33.50
C PHE A 2 36.36 -14.12 33.33
N LEU A 3 35.77 -12.98 33.03
CA LEU A 3 34.36 -12.84 32.70
C LEU A 3 34.24 -13.14 31.20
N ALA A 4 33.77 -14.32 30.84
CA ALA A 4 33.44 -14.66 29.46
C ALA A 4 32.11 -14.00 29.09
N LEU A 5 32.19 -12.99 28.23
CA LEU A 5 30.99 -12.34 27.63
C LEU A 5 30.44 -13.30 26.56
N VAL A 6 29.40 -14.04 26.90
CA VAL A 6 28.66 -14.84 25.90
C VAL A 6 27.81 -13.87 25.10
N MET A 7 28.31 -13.47 23.95
CA MET A 7 27.47 -12.81 22.93
C MET A 7 26.51 -13.86 22.36
N CYS A 8 25.27 -13.82 22.81
CA CYS A 8 24.17 -14.54 22.19
C CYS A 8 23.87 -13.87 20.85
N ALA A 9 24.49 -14.39 19.79
CA ALA A 9 24.10 -14.02 18.44
C ALA A 9 22.67 -14.55 18.23
N MET A 10 21.67 -13.71 18.40
CA MET A 10 20.35 -13.99 17.91
C MET A 10 20.45 -14.01 16.39
N SER A 11 20.57 -15.21 15.83
CA SER A 11 20.32 -15.42 14.41
C SER A 11 18.85 -15.09 14.19
N VAL A 12 18.59 -13.89 13.67
CA VAL A 12 17.32 -13.59 13.04
C VAL A 12 17.25 -14.57 11.88
N ASN A 13 16.49 -15.64 12.04
CA ASN A 13 16.09 -16.47 10.92
C ASN A 13 15.20 -15.57 10.06
N ALA A 14 15.82 -14.84 9.13
CA ALA A 14 15.10 -14.37 7.96
C ALA A 14 14.50 -15.64 7.36
N HIS A 15 13.17 -15.75 7.39
CA HIS A 15 12.50 -16.77 6.62
C HIS A 15 13.05 -16.66 5.21
N HIS A 16 13.82 -17.63 4.78
CA HIS A 16 14.30 -17.70 3.41
C HIS A 16 13.05 -17.72 2.53
N LEU A 17 12.78 -16.61 1.87
CA LEU A 17 12.06 -16.68 0.61
C LEU A 17 12.71 -17.84 -0.12
N GLY A 18 11.95 -18.86 -0.47
CA GLY A 18 12.47 -20.12 -0.96
C GLY A 18 13.55 -19.92 -2.03
N SER A 19 14.31 -20.93 -2.36
CA SER A 19 15.42 -20.88 -3.32
C SER A 19 15.11 -20.23 -4.68
N GLU A 20 13.84 -19.95 -4.93
CA GLU A 20 13.27 -19.35 -6.14
C GLU A 20 13.40 -17.82 -6.20
N TYR A 21 13.51 -17.14 -5.06
CA TYR A 21 13.60 -15.67 -5.01
C TYR A 21 15.04 -15.21 -4.80
N ARG A 22 15.53 -14.38 -5.73
CA ARG A 22 16.88 -13.80 -5.66
C ARG A 22 16.78 -12.29 -5.86
N LEU A 23 17.52 -11.54 -5.04
CA LEU A 23 17.71 -10.12 -5.27
C LEU A 23 18.41 -9.91 -6.62
N LYS A 24 17.72 -9.30 -7.57
CA LYS A 24 18.25 -8.99 -8.90
C LYS A 24 18.84 -7.59 -8.99
N LYS A 25 18.16 -6.61 -8.40
CA LYS A 25 18.51 -5.20 -8.52
C LYS A 25 17.96 -4.41 -7.33
N VAL A 26 18.67 -3.38 -6.92
CA VAL A 26 18.20 -2.35 -5.98
C VAL A 26 18.12 -1.04 -6.76
N ILE A 27 16.97 -0.40 -6.72
CA ILE A 27 16.71 0.88 -7.41
C ILE A 27 16.35 1.91 -6.34
N PRO A 28 17.16 2.95 -6.14
CA PRO A 28 16.82 4.04 -5.24
C PRO A 28 15.67 4.86 -5.84
N VAL A 29 14.60 5.05 -5.08
CA VAL A 29 13.43 5.85 -5.46
C VAL A 29 13.06 6.83 -4.35
N ALA A 30 12.40 7.93 -4.68
CA ALA A 30 11.73 8.76 -3.69
C ALA A 30 10.42 8.08 -3.27
N GLY A 31 9.97 8.37 -2.04
CA GLY A 31 8.76 7.76 -1.49
C GLY A 31 9.03 6.47 -0.72
N ARG A 32 8.08 6.10 0.16
CA ARG A 32 8.24 5.00 1.12
C ARG A 32 6.94 4.45 1.66
N GLN A 33 5.79 4.79 1.08
CA GLN A 33 4.49 4.30 1.53
C GLN A 33 4.06 3.06 0.78
N GLY A 34 4.07 3.09 -0.54
CA GLY A 34 3.68 1.97 -1.35
C GLY A 34 4.41 1.93 -2.69
N ILE A 35 4.41 0.76 -3.30
CA ILE A 35 4.97 0.53 -4.62
C ILE A 35 4.05 -0.37 -5.44
N ALA A 36 3.78 0.05 -6.67
CA ALA A 36 3.09 -0.76 -7.66
C ALA A 36 3.94 -0.90 -8.92
N VAL A 37 3.72 -1.98 -9.65
CA VAL A 37 4.48 -2.27 -10.86
C VAL A 37 3.55 -2.79 -11.95
N ASP A 38 3.65 -2.20 -13.14
CA ASP A 38 3.12 -2.77 -14.36
C ASP A 38 4.24 -3.28 -15.27
N LYS A 39 3.88 -3.61 -16.51
CA LYS A 39 4.87 -4.10 -17.49
C LYS A 39 6.02 -3.13 -17.71
N ASP A 40 5.75 -1.83 -17.76
CA ASP A 40 6.69 -0.83 -18.25
C ASP A 40 7.22 0.13 -17.18
N TYR A 41 6.49 0.28 -16.05
CA TYR A 41 6.77 1.31 -15.06
C TYR A 41 6.73 0.80 -13.61
N TYR A 42 7.39 1.56 -12.73
CA TYR A 42 7.15 1.54 -11.29
C TYR A 42 6.40 2.80 -10.87
N TYR A 43 5.43 2.64 -9.98
CA TYR A 43 4.70 3.71 -9.32
C TYR A 43 5.03 3.65 -7.83
N VAL A 44 5.31 4.80 -7.24
CA VAL A 44 5.70 4.87 -5.82
C VAL A 44 4.91 5.98 -5.15
N SER A 45 4.32 5.70 -4.00
CA SER A 45 3.74 6.73 -3.15
C SER A 45 4.67 7.13 -2.02
N ASP A 46 4.68 8.40 -1.70
CA ASP A 46 5.11 8.94 -0.41
C ASP A 46 3.88 9.49 0.32
N THR A 47 4.04 10.02 1.50
CA THR A 47 2.94 10.57 2.31
C THR A 47 1.99 11.49 1.52
N LYS A 48 2.55 12.33 0.61
CA LYS A 48 1.78 13.35 -0.14
C LYS A 48 2.18 13.48 -1.60
N VAL A 49 2.93 12.53 -2.14
CA VAL A 49 3.42 12.60 -3.51
C VAL A 49 3.27 11.25 -4.17
N LEU A 50 2.91 11.26 -5.45
CA LEU A 50 2.87 10.08 -6.31
C LEU A 50 3.94 10.22 -7.39
N TYR A 51 4.73 9.17 -7.61
CA TYR A 51 5.84 9.14 -8.54
C TYR A 51 5.67 8.03 -9.59
N LYS A 52 6.19 8.27 -10.79
CA LYS A 52 6.33 7.29 -11.87
C LYS A 52 7.79 7.20 -12.31
N TYR A 53 8.28 5.96 -12.41
CA TYR A 53 9.65 5.64 -12.82
C TYR A 53 9.64 4.65 -13.98
N ASP A 54 10.68 4.71 -14.82
CA ASP A 54 10.97 3.61 -15.75
C ASP A 54 11.59 2.40 -15.03
N LYS A 55 11.83 1.31 -15.76
CA LYS A 55 12.43 0.09 -15.19
C LYS A 55 13.92 0.24 -14.83
N GLU A 56 14.57 1.28 -15.27
CA GLU A 56 15.94 1.65 -14.94
C GLU A 56 16.01 2.44 -13.62
N GLY A 57 14.88 3.04 -13.19
CA GLY A 57 14.76 3.85 -11.98
C GLY A 57 14.88 5.34 -12.23
N ASN A 58 14.77 5.79 -13.48
CA ASN A 58 14.71 7.20 -13.79
C ASN A 58 13.30 7.72 -13.49
N MET A 59 13.21 8.82 -12.75
CA MET A 59 11.94 9.49 -12.49
C MET A 59 11.41 10.12 -13.77
N LEU A 60 10.25 9.68 -14.23
CA LEU A 60 9.59 10.22 -15.41
C LEU A 60 8.60 11.32 -15.05
N MET A 61 7.91 11.17 -13.93
CA MET A 61 6.84 12.09 -13.51
C MET A 61 6.66 12.07 -11.99
N LYS A 62 6.18 13.18 -11.45
CA LYS A 62 5.66 13.27 -10.09
C LYS A 62 4.37 14.07 -10.06
N ASN A 63 3.47 13.74 -9.13
CA ASN A 63 2.34 14.56 -8.73
C ASN A 63 2.53 14.91 -7.25
N ASP A 64 2.87 16.17 -6.95
CA ASP A 64 3.10 16.68 -5.60
C ASP A 64 1.89 17.44 -5.02
N GLN A 65 0.77 17.46 -5.76
CA GLN A 65 -0.52 17.94 -5.31
C GLN A 65 -1.63 16.93 -5.68
N PRO A 66 -1.54 15.67 -5.20
CA PRO A 66 -2.40 14.60 -5.65
C PRO A 66 -3.83 14.68 -5.09
N PHE A 67 -4.00 15.26 -3.89
CA PHE A 67 -5.30 15.25 -3.22
C PHE A 67 -6.23 16.32 -3.77
N GLN A 68 -7.41 15.91 -4.26
CA GLN A 68 -8.46 16.84 -4.71
C GLN A 68 -9.01 17.68 -3.54
N HIS A 69 -9.05 17.09 -2.35
CA HIS A 69 -9.58 17.64 -1.13
C HIS A 69 -8.55 17.52 0.00
N PRO A 70 -7.49 18.37 0.02
CA PRO A 70 -6.42 18.28 1.02
C PRO A 70 -6.90 18.56 2.46
N GLU A 71 -8.07 19.14 2.62
CA GLU A 71 -8.72 19.33 3.92
C GLU A 71 -9.25 18.01 4.52
N ILE A 72 -9.58 17.03 3.66
CA ILE A 72 -10.11 15.72 4.09
C ILE A 72 -9.18 14.54 3.81
N ALA A 73 -8.07 14.75 3.07
CA ALA A 73 -7.05 13.75 2.81
C ALA A 73 -5.65 14.38 2.86
N ASN A 74 -4.71 13.74 3.56
CA ASN A 74 -3.35 14.26 3.72
C ASN A 74 -2.28 13.17 3.68
N HIS A 75 -2.68 11.92 3.45
CA HIS A 75 -1.79 10.78 3.58
C HIS A 75 -2.15 9.68 2.58
N PHE A 76 -1.13 9.18 1.87
CA PHE A 76 -1.21 7.94 1.12
C PHE A 76 -0.78 6.76 1.99
N GLY A 77 -1.48 5.64 1.85
CA GLY A 77 -0.98 4.32 2.20
C GLY A 77 -0.31 3.65 0.99
N ASP A 78 -0.51 2.34 0.88
CA ASP A 78 -0.02 1.52 -0.21
C ASP A 78 -0.81 1.77 -1.51
N ILE A 79 -0.25 1.29 -2.62
CA ILE A 79 -0.82 1.47 -3.96
C ILE A 79 -0.73 0.18 -4.77
N ASP A 80 -1.64 0.01 -5.72
CA ASP A 80 -1.56 -1.01 -6.78
C ASP A 80 -1.93 -0.41 -8.13
N VAL A 81 -1.53 -1.06 -9.22
CA VAL A 81 -1.82 -0.62 -10.59
C VAL A 81 -2.54 -1.71 -11.36
N TYR A 82 -3.67 -1.34 -12.00
CA TYR A 82 -4.47 -2.25 -12.79
C TYR A 82 -5.22 -1.51 -13.89
N ASN A 83 -5.22 -2.06 -15.11
CA ASN A 83 -5.92 -1.52 -16.29
C ASN A 83 -5.64 -0.02 -16.55
N GLY A 84 -4.37 0.41 -16.40
CA GLY A 84 -3.98 1.80 -16.64
C GLY A 84 -4.42 2.77 -15.55
N GLU A 85 -4.84 2.28 -14.41
CA GLU A 85 -5.23 3.06 -13.22
C GLU A 85 -4.38 2.66 -12.02
N ILE A 86 -4.01 3.66 -11.22
CA ILE A 86 -3.33 3.47 -9.93
C ILE A 86 -4.37 3.63 -8.83
N TYR A 87 -4.53 2.61 -8.02
CA TYR A 87 -5.40 2.57 -6.85
C TYR A 87 -4.58 2.89 -5.61
N CYS A 88 -4.91 3.95 -4.92
CA CYS A 88 -4.17 4.44 -3.76
C CYS A 88 -5.04 4.46 -2.53
N GLY A 89 -4.62 3.83 -1.45
CA GLY A 89 -5.22 4.05 -0.15
C GLY A 89 -4.96 5.50 0.30
N VAL A 90 -6.00 6.23 0.65
CA VAL A 90 -5.90 7.62 1.11
C VAL A 90 -6.72 7.86 2.37
N GLU A 91 -6.25 8.79 3.19
CA GLU A 91 -6.91 9.14 4.43
C GLU A 91 -6.50 10.53 4.93
N LYS A 92 -7.25 11.06 5.87
CA LYS A 92 -6.79 12.11 6.76
C LYS A 92 -6.17 11.47 7.99
N PHE A 93 -4.85 11.38 8.04
CA PHE A 93 -4.16 10.77 9.17
C PHE A 93 -3.83 11.83 10.21
N GLU A 94 -4.46 11.70 11.38
CA GLU A 94 -4.27 12.60 12.53
C GLU A 94 -4.37 11.82 13.84
N TYR A 95 -3.56 12.17 14.81
CA TYR A 95 -3.56 11.57 16.16
C TYR A 95 -3.41 10.04 16.17
N GLY A 96 -2.67 9.49 15.20
CA GLY A 96 -2.42 8.04 15.09
C GLY A 96 -3.61 7.25 14.54
N ARG A 97 -4.54 7.89 13.85
CA ARG A 97 -5.72 7.28 13.25
C ARG A 97 -6.04 7.92 11.90
N GLY A 98 -6.60 7.12 10.99
CA GLY A 98 -7.15 7.56 9.73
C GLY A 98 -8.62 7.99 9.85
N TYR A 99 -8.96 9.04 9.11
CA TYR A 99 -10.32 9.53 8.91
C TYR A 99 -10.54 9.70 7.41
N ASN A 100 -11.79 9.68 6.97
CA ASN A 100 -12.15 9.84 5.56
C ASN A 100 -11.37 8.89 4.64
N ILE A 101 -11.25 7.63 5.06
CA ILE A 101 -10.55 6.60 4.29
C ILE A 101 -11.22 6.45 2.94
N ALA A 102 -10.43 6.32 1.88
CA ALA A 102 -10.92 6.06 0.54
C ALA A 102 -9.87 5.30 -0.27
N VAL A 103 -10.27 4.79 -1.41
CA VAL A 103 -9.35 4.42 -2.48
C VAL A 103 -9.43 5.49 -3.54
N SER A 104 -8.41 6.34 -3.64
CA SER A 104 -8.29 7.32 -4.72
C SER A 104 -7.69 6.67 -5.95
N VAL A 105 -8.31 6.90 -7.10
CA VAL A 105 -7.91 6.32 -8.39
C VAL A 105 -7.28 7.40 -9.26
N TYR A 106 -6.07 7.13 -9.73
CA TYR A 106 -5.30 8.01 -10.59
C TYR A 106 -5.08 7.35 -11.95
N ASP A 107 -4.96 8.17 -12.97
CA ASP A 107 -4.55 7.74 -14.30
C ASP A 107 -3.05 7.40 -14.30
N ALA A 108 -2.69 6.19 -14.73
CA ALA A 108 -1.31 5.70 -14.68
C ALA A 108 -0.37 6.37 -15.70
N GLU A 109 -0.90 7.01 -16.75
CA GLU A 109 -0.10 7.75 -17.71
C GLU A 109 0.24 9.15 -17.20
N THR A 110 -0.74 9.85 -16.63
CA THR A 110 -0.64 11.27 -16.30
C THR A 110 -0.51 11.56 -14.80
N LEU A 111 -0.68 10.57 -13.93
CA LEU A 111 -0.77 10.67 -12.47
C LEU A 111 -1.89 11.62 -11.99
N LYS A 112 -2.87 11.92 -12.83
CA LYS A 112 -4.01 12.78 -12.47
C LYS A 112 -5.10 11.98 -11.78
N TRP A 113 -5.69 12.57 -10.76
CA TRP A 113 -6.85 12.01 -10.09
C TRP A 113 -8.03 11.82 -11.05
N LYS A 114 -8.76 10.73 -10.90
CA LYS A 114 -9.94 10.37 -11.69
C LYS A 114 -11.21 10.31 -10.84
N ARG A 115 -11.17 9.59 -9.73
CA ARG A 115 -12.31 9.35 -8.84
C ARG A 115 -11.86 8.77 -7.51
N ASP A 116 -12.77 8.73 -6.55
CA ASP A 116 -12.61 8.01 -5.28
C ASP A 116 -13.64 6.88 -5.17
N LEU A 117 -13.23 5.76 -4.57
CA LEU A 117 -14.11 4.73 -4.07
C LEU A 117 -14.31 5.00 -2.56
N PRO A 118 -15.56 5.25 -2.12
CA PRO A 118 -15.81 5.71 -0.76
C PRO A 118 -15.60 4.60 0.26
N TRP A 119 -15.16 4.99 1.43
CA TRP A 119 -15.08 4.14 2.60
C TRP A 119 -16.48 3.87 3.19
N CYS A 120 -16.64 2.67 3.75
CA CYS A 120 -17.79 2.27 4.56
C CYS A 120 -17.45 2.37 6.05
N PRO A 121 -17.94 3.36 6.80
CA PRO A 121 -17.65 3.53 8.23
C PRO A 121 -18.02 2.29 9.06
N GLU A 122 -19.07 1.57 8.67
CA GLU A 122 -19.56 0.35 9.35
C GLU A 122 -18.57 -0.82 9.24
N SER A 123 -17.58 -0.74 8.34
CA SER A 123 -16.48 -1.71 8.26
C SER A 123 -15.67 -1.75 9.55
N GLY A 124 -15.62 -0.62 10.27
CA GLY A 124 -14.78 -0.43 11.44
C GLY A 124 -13.29 -0.30 11.12
N GLN A 125 -12.92 -0.12 9.84
CA GLN A 125 -11.55 0.20 9.43
C GLN A 125 -11.16 1.57 10.00
N VAL A 126 -9.96 1.68 10.56
CA VAL A 126 -9.49 2.88 11.25
C VAL A 126 -8.23 3.50 10.63
N GLU A 127 -7.74 2.89 9.54
CA GLU A 127 -6.58 3.38 8.79
C GLU A 127 -6.45 2.57 7.48
N VAL A 128 -5.68 3.07 6.50
CA VAL A 128 -5.33 2.31 5.29
C VAL A 128 -3.82 2.32 5.07
N SER A 129 -3.16 1.19 5.33
CA SER A 129 -1.71 1.04 5.12
C SER A 129 -1.37 0.17 3.93
N GLY A 130 -1.97 -1.00 3.82
CA GLY A 130 -1.76 -1.89 2.70
C GLY A 130 -2.94 -1.88 1.73
N LEU A 131 -2.66 -1.99 0.43
CA LEU A 131 -3.66 -2.06 -0.62
C LEU A 131 -3.23 -3.04 -1.72
N ALA A 132 -4.15 -3.88 -2.17
CA ALA A 132 -3.95 -4.75 -3.33
C ALA A 132 -5.23 -4.93 -4.15
N VAL A 133 -5.10 -5.02 -5.46
CA VAL A 133 -6.19 -5.28 -6.38
C VAL A 133 -6.24 -6.78 -6.71
N ASP A 134 -7.39 -7.42 -6.39
CA ASP A 134 -7.74 -8.75 -6.87
C ASP A 134 -8.30 -8.60 -8.30
N ARG A 135 -7.44 -8.87 -9.27
CA ARG A 135 -7.74 -8.67 -10.70
C ARG A 135 -8.79 -9.63 -11.21
N ASP A 136 -8.84 -10.83 -10.65
CA ASP A 136 -9.80 -11.87 -11.06
C ASP A 136 -11.23 -11.57 -10.59
N LYS A 137 -11.37 -10.97 -9.42
CA LYS A 137 -12.66 -10.67 -8.81
C LYS A 137 -13.08 -9.21 -8.94
N ASN A 138 -12.23 -8.36 -9.52
CA ASN A 138 -12.46 -6.93 -9.64
C ASN A 138 -12.74 -6.27 -8.27
N MET A 139 -11.90 -6.59 -7.30
CA MET A 139 -11.99 -6.13 -5.91
C MET A 139 -10.72 -5.43 -5.47
N VAL A 140 -10.83 -4.52 -4.52
CA VAL A 140 -9.68 -3.95 -3.80
C VAL A 140 -9.71 -4.42 -2.35
N TRP A 141 -8.55 -4.84 -1.87
CA TRP A 141 -8.33 -5.24 -0.49
C TRP A 141 -7.44 -4.22 0.21
N MET A 142 -7.78 -3.89 1.44
CA MET A 142 -7.01 -2.96 2.26
C MET A 142 -6.69 -3.57 3.61
N SER A 143 -5.50 -3.29 4.13
CA SER A 143 -5.12 -3.62 5.50
C SER A 143 -5.08 -2.36 6.36
N ASP A 144 -5.10 -2.57 7.66
CA ASP A 144 -5.10 -1.55 8.70
C ASP A 144 -3.86 -1.74 9.60
N TRP A 145 -2.98 -0.76 9.64
CA TRP A 145 -1.76 -0.81 10.45
C TRP A 145 -2.07 -0.65 11.95
N VAL A 146 -3.17 0.05 12.28
CA VAL A 146 -3.58 0.33 13.66
C VAL A 146 -4.24 -0.88 14.30
N ASP A 147 -5.33 -1.39 13.68
CA ASP A 147 -6.08 -2.55 14.20
C ASP A 147 -5.44 -3.89 13.84
N ARG A 148 -4.87 -4.05 12.65
CA ARG A 148 -4.09 -5.24 12.21
C ARG A 148 -4.85 -6.57 12.11
N ARG A 149 -6.07 -6.64 12.58
CA ARG A 149 -6.82 -7.91 12.69
C ARG A 149 -7.51 -8.33 11.42
N TYR A 150 -7.77 -7.39 10.54
CA TYR A 150 -8.63 -7.58 9.39
C TYR A 150 -8.02 -7.05 8.10
N VAL A 151 -8.43 -7.66 7.00
CA VAL A 151 -8.37 -7.07 5.68
C VAL A 151 -9.78 -6.76 5.20
N TYR A 152 -9.95 -5.63 4.57
CA TYR A 152 -11.23 -5.04 4.17
C TYR A 152 -11.35 -5.09 2.65
N CYS A 153 -12.52 -5.43 2.14
CA CYS A 153 -12.72 -5.72 0.73
C CYS A 153 -13.84 -4.85 0.15
N TYR A 154 -13.56 -4.25 -1.01
CA TYR A 154 -14.50 -3.39 -1.72
C TYR A 154 -14.52 -3.71 -3.20
N SER A 155 -15.69 -3.54 -3.85
CA SER A 155 -15.79 -3.63 -5.30
C SER A 155 -15.08 -2.46 -5.97
N LEU A 156 -14.24 -2.71 -6.96
CA LEU A 156 -13.60 -1.67 -7.78
C LEU A 156 -14.62 -0.89 -8.63
N GLU A 157 -15.70 -1.56 -9.02
CA GLU A 157 -16.72 -0.96 -9.87
C GLU A 157 -17.67 -0.03 -9.11
N THR A 158 -18.15 -0.50 -7.96
CA THR A 158 -19.24 0.17 -7.22
C THR A 158 -18.82 0.81 -5.92
N GLY A 159 -17.62 0.51 -5.41
CA GLY A 159 -17.19 0.89 -4.06
C GLY A 159 -17.93 0.15 -2.93
N LYS A 160 -18.78 -0.84 -3.27
CA LYS A 160 -19.54 -1.59 -2.26
C LYS A 160 -18.59 -2.35 -1.35
N TYR A 161 -18.78 -2.20 -0.04
CA TYR A 161 -18.09 -2.97 1.00
C TYR A 161 -18.59 -4.42 1.04
N TYR A 162 -17.65 -5.35 1.20
CA TYR A 162 -17.92 -6.76 1.47
C TYR A 162 -17.39 -7.15 2.85
N PRO A 163 -17.88 -8.26 3.43
CA PRO A 163 -17.44 -8.69 4.74
C PRO A 163 -15.91 -8.79 4.83
N LYS A 164 -15.33 -8.17 5.85
CA LYS A 164 -13.90 -8.22 6.13
C LYS A 164 -13.45 -9.63 6.52
N MET A 165 -12.22 -9.96 6.19
CA MET A 165 -11.58 -11.23 6.55
C MET A 165 -10.66 -11.02 7.75
N GLN A 166 -10.75 -11.92 8.74
CA GLN A 166 -9.86 -11.89 9.90
C GLN A 166 -8.53 -12.58 9.57
N CYS A 167 -7.43 -11.88 9.83
CA CYS A 167 -6.08 -12.45 9.74
C CYS A 167 -5.75 -13.27 10.98
N ARG A 168 -5.27 -14.51 10.80
CA ARG A 168 -4.82 -15.40 11.88
C ARG A 168 -3.52 -16.11 11.49
N PRO A 169 -2.37 -15.85 12.16
CA PRO A 169 -2.18 -14.81 13.19
C PRO A 169 -2.33 -13.41 12.62
N SER A 170 -2.64 -12.43 13.48
CA SER A 170 -2.69 -11.03 13.06
C SER A 170 -1.27 -10.56 12.73
N PRO A 171 -1.01 -9.97 11.55
CA PRO A 171 0.30 -9.44 11.22
C PRO A 171 0.64 -8.26 12.13
N TYR A 172 1.94 -8.06 12.39
CA TYR A 172 2.39 -6.92 13.17
C TYR A 172 2.72 -5.75 12.24
N ARG A 173 1.95 -4.67 12.31
CA ARG A 173 2.17 -3.43 11.54
C ARG A 173 2.27 -3.70 10.03
N CYS A 174 1.21 -4.23 9.43
CA CYS A 174 1.13 -4.51 8.00
C CYS A 174 1.14 -3.20 7.21
N GLN A 175 2.22 -2.93 6.47
CA GLN A 175 2.38 -1.73 5.64
C GLN A 175 2.05 -1.97 4.17
N GLY A 176 2.00 -3.20 3.73
CA GLY A 176 1.69 -3.56 2.37
C GLY A 176 1.10 -4.96 2.27
N ILE A 177 0.28 -5.17 1.27
CA ILE A 177 -0.28 -6.46 0.88
C ILE A 177 -0.20 -6.60 -0.64
N PHE A 178 -0.15 -7.81 -1.14
CA PHE A 178 -0.18 -8.07 -2.59
C PHE A 178 -0.81 -9.43 -2.88
N PHE A 179 -1.30 -9.61 -4.09
CA PHE A 179 -1.67 -10.92 -4.61
C PHE A 179 -0.46 -11.54 -5.31
N ALA A 180 -0.10 -12.77 -4.92
CA ALA A 180 0.86 -13.58 -5.65
C ALA A 180 0.09 -14.45 -6.66
N ASP A 181 0.56 -14.47 -7.91
CA ASP A 181 0.07 -15.36 -8.98
C ASP A 181 0.57 -16.78 -8.78
#